data_bbc4d05fa84427416ffc0489c95814b8
#
_entry.id   bbc4d05fa84427416ffc0489c95814b8
#
_cell.length_a   1.000
_cell.length_b   1.000
_cell.length_c   1.000
_cell.angle_alpha   90.00
_cell.angle_beta   90.00
_cell.angle_gamma   90.00
#
_symmetry.space_group_name_H-M   'P 1'
#
loop_
_entity.id
_entity.type
_entity.pdbx_description
1 polymer ?
#
loop_
_entity_poly.entity_id
_entity_poly.type
_entity_poly.pdbx_seq_one_letter_code
_entity_poly.pdbx_strand_id
1 'polypeptide(L)'
;MRGVVTSYNRQKCAGIIAADDGKEYSISRYDIDGLPVPERDDVVDFEPDGDKATDSVPIISKFLLRRYMKEKKGLRLVEAKDPLGNRRYMIVNDEDWKENFERYYTLTEVAECMGFDF
;
A
#
# COMPACT_ATOMS: atom_id res chain seq x y z
N MET A 1 -11.94 4.33 10.61
CA MET A 1 -10.73 5.19 10.61
C MET A 1 -9.76 4.72 9.54
N ARG A 2 -9.10 5.63 8.88
CA ARG A 2 -8.15 5.31 7.81
C ARG A 2 -6.72 5.42 8.32
N GLY A 3 -5.85 4.53 7.84
CA GLY A 3 -4.44 4.56 8.19
C GLY A 3 -3.58 3.87 7.14
N VAL A 4 -2.27 4.04 7.28
CA VAL A 4 -1.28 3.47 6.36
C VAL A 4 -0.46 2.44 7.12
N VAL A 5 -0.30 1.25 6.54
CA VAL A 5 0.55 0.20 7.11
C VAL A 5 2.00 0.64 7.02
N THR A 6 2.66 0.81 8.15
CA THR A 6 4.06 1.22 8.21
C THR A 6 5.01 0.05 8.31
N SER A 7 4.55 -1.07 8.86
CA SER A 7 5.32 -2.31 8.93
C SER A 7 4.39 -3.50 9.03
N TYR A 8 4.82 -4.64 8.51
CA TYR A 8 4.10 -5.90 8.66
C TYR A 8 5.09 -7.06 8.66
N ASN A 9 4.98 -7.92 9.65
CA ASN A 9 5.80 -9.10 9.78
C ASN A 9 4.97 -10.34 9.44
N ARG A 10 5.30 -11.01 8.34
CA ARG A 10 4.56 -12.17 7.85
C ARG A 10 4.65 -13.38 8.77
N GLN A 11 5.76 -13.55 9.46
CA GLN A 11 5.95 -14.68 10.37
C GLN A 11 5.08 -14.53 11.62
N LYS A 12 4.96 -13.32 12.14
CA LYS A 12 4.13 -13.01 13.30
C LYS A 12 2.68 -12.70 12.93
N CYS A 13 2.39 -12.52 11.65
CA CYS A 13 1.07 -12.12 11.14
C CYS A 13 0.55 -10.84 11.82
N ALA A 14 1.45 -9.89 12.06
CA ALA A 14 1.13 -8.64 12.74
C ALA A 14 1.94 -7.47 12.19
N GLY A 15 1.37 -6.28 12.29
CA GLY A 15 2.00 -5.06 11.83
C GLY A 15 1.50 -3.84 12.57
N ILE A 16 1.88 -2.67 12.06
CA ILE A 16 1.54 -1.38 12.64
C ILE A 16 0.93 -0.49 11.57
N ILE A 17 -0.11 0.23 11.96
CA ILE A 17 -0.78 1.24 11.15
C ILE A 17 -0.53 2.61 11.77
N ALA A 18 -0.10 3.58 10.95
CA ALA A 18 -0.12 4.99 11.31
C ALA A 18 -1.45 5.59 10.86
N ALA A 19 -2.28 5.96 11.81
CA ALA A 19 -3.65 6.38 11.53
C ALA A 19 -3.76 7.90 11.34
N ASP A 20 -4.89 8.33 10.80
CA ASP A 20 -5.19 9.73 10.54
C ASP A 20 -5.29 10.57 11.82
N ASP A 21 -5.53 9.95 12.97
CA ASP A 21 -5.56 10.63 14.27
C ASP A 21 -4.16 10.90 14.85
N GLY A 22 -3.10 10.50 14.14
CA GLY A 22 -1.72 10.66 14.58
C GLY A 22 -1.23 9.56 15.51
N LYS A 23 -2.06 8.56 15.79
CA LYS A 23 -1.71 7.43 16.68
C LYS A 23 -1.33 6.21 15.85
N GLU A 24 -0.62 5.29 16.49
CA GLU A 24 -0.30 3.99 15.93
C GLU A 24 -1.24 2.93 16.48
N TYR A 25 -1.64 2.00 15.62
CA TYR A 25 -2.48 0.86 15.98
C TYR A 25 -1.81 -0.42 15.48
N SER A 26 -1.95 -1.48 16.27
CA SER A 26 -1.50 -2.80 15.83
C SER A 26 -2.56 -3.44 14.94
N ILE A 27 -2.12 -4.11 13.89
CA ILE A 27 -2.99 -4.87 12.99
C ILE A 27 -2.53 -6.31 12.94
N SER A 28 -3.48 -7.24 12.98
CA SER A 28 -3.24 -8.66 12.85
C SER A 28 -3.92 -9.18 11.59
N ARG A 29 -3.39 -10.26 11.01
CA ARG A 29 -4.02 -10.92 9.87
C ARG A 29 -5.47 -11.34 10.18
N TYR A 30 -5.75 -11.68 11.43
CA TYR A 30 -7.07 -12.12 11.85
C TYR A 30 -8.09 -10.98 11.90
N ASP A 31 -7.63 -9.73 11.93
CA ASP A 31 -8.47 -8.54 11.98
C ASP A 31 -8.65 -7.90 10.60
N ILE A 32 -8.19 -8.56 9.55
CA ILE A 32 -8.30 -8.07 8.18
C ILE A 32 -9.33 -8.89 7.45
N ASP A 33 -10.31 -8.18 6.91
CA ASP A 33 -11.35 -8.77 6.09
C ASP A 33 -10.88 -8.80 4.64
N GLY A 34 -10.65 -10.00 4.14
CA GLY A 34 -10.24 -10.22 2.77
C GLY A 34 -8.74 -10.43 2.58
N LEU A 35 -8.40 -10.94 1.44
CA LEU A 35 -7.03 -11.11 0.95
C LEU A 35 -6.66 -9.92 0.07
N PRO A 36 -5.41 -9.58 -0.03
CA PRO A 36 -4.19 -10.25 0.44
C PRO A 36 -3.69 -9.77 1.80
N VAL A 37 -2.60 -10.41 2.25
CA VAL A 37 -1.84 -10.00 3.44
C VAL A 37 -1.37 -8.54 3.26
N PRO A 38 -1.46 -7.72 4.30
CA PRO A 38 -1.00 -6.33 4.23
C PRO A 38 0.47 -6.22 3.91
N GLU A 39 0.82 -5.18 3.17
CA GLU A 39 2.20 -4.80 2.91
C GLU A 39 2.40 -3.35 3.32
N ARG A 40 3.65 -2.98 3.55
CA ARG A 40 4.00 -1.59 3.87
C ARG A 40 3.49 -0.64 2.79
N ASP A 41 2.96 0.49 3.20
CA ASP A 41 2.31 1.53 2.41
C ASP A 41 0.85 1.24 1.99
N ASP A 42 0.34 0.04 2.27
CA ASP A 42 -1.08 -0.24 2.07
C ASP A 42 -1.94 0.73 2.90
N VAL A 43 -3.04 1.15 2.33
CA VAL A 43 -4.02 1.99 3.02
C VAL A 43 -5.20 1.11 3.42
N VAL A 44 -5.57 1.18 4.69
CA VAL A 44 -6.66 0.38 5.25
C VAL A 44 -7.67 1.27 5.96
N ASP A 45 -8.91 0.80 6.00
CA ASP A 45 -9.96 1.37 6.83
C ASP A 45 -10.22 0.39 7.97
N PHE A 46 -10.35 0.89 9.20
CA PHE A 46 -10.46 0.01 10.37
C PHE A 46 -11.26 0.65 11.49
N GLU A 47 -11.70 -0.19 12.45
CA GLU A 47 -12.32 0.26 13.69
C GLU A 47 -11.27 0.22 14.81
N PRO A 48 -11.00 1.34 15.49
CA PRO A 48 -10.06 1.34 16.60
C PRO A 48 -10.69 0.68 17.84
N ASP A 49 -9.91 -0.20 18.45
CA ASP A 49 -10.26 -0.85 19.73
C ASP A 49 -9.04 -0.76 20.65
N GLY A 50 -9.01 0.28 21.49
CA GLY A 50 -7.81 0.61 22.25
C GLY A 50 -6.68 0.98 21.31
N ASP A 51 -5.58 0.23 21.36
CA ASP A 51 -4.43 0.37 20.48
C ASP A 51 -4.41 -0.63 19.32
N LYS A 52 -5.53 -1.32 19.11
CA LYS A 52 -5.67 -2.32 18.04
C LYS A 52 -6.59 -1.82 16.94
N ALA A 53 -6.26 -2.22 15.71
CA ALA A 53 -7.12 -2.05 14.56
C ALA A 53 -7.93 -3.33 14.36
N THR A 54 -9.26 -3.20 14.35
CA THR A 54 -10.19 -4.31 14.14
C THR A 54 -11.04 -4.06 12.91
N ASP A 55 -11.65 -5.12 12.37
CA ASP A 55 -12.51 -5.04 11.18
C ASP A 55 -11.85 -4.27 10.03
N SER A 56 -10.57 -4.54 9.79
CA SER A 56 -9.78 -3.83 8.79
C SER A 56 -10.12 -4.27 7.38
N VAL A 57 -10.31 -3.29 6.50
CA VAL A 57 -10.60 -3.50 5.08
C VAL A 57 -9.55 -2.77 4.25
N PRO A 58 -8.88 -3.44 3.30
CA PRO A 58 -7.92 -2.76 2.46
C PRO A 58 -8.60 -1.77 1.50
N ILE A 59 -8.11 -0.54 1.50
CA ILE A 59 -8.53 0.51 0.55
C ILE A 59 -7.56 0.52 -0.64
N ILE A 60 -6.25 0.53 -0.36
CA ILE A 60 -5.21 0.38 -1.37
C ILE A 60 -4.32 -0.76 -0.92
N SER A 61 -4.32 -1.84 -1.70
CA SER A 61 -3.44 -2.98 -1.49
C SER A 61 -2.38 -2.98 -2.57
N LYS A 62 -1.11 -2.95 -2.17
CA LYS A 62 0.01 -2.98 -3.10
C LYS A 62 -0.03 -4.24 -3.96
N PHE A 63 -0.39 -5.38 -3.38
CA PHE A 63 -0.53 -6.64 -4.10
C PHE A 63 -1.60 -6.55 -5.20
N LEU A 64 -2.80 -6.07 -4.86
CA LEU A 64 -3.89 -5.94 -5.82
C LEU A 64 -3.58 -4.88 -6.88
N LEU A 65 -2.90 -3.80 -6.49
CA LEU A 65 -2.50 -2.75 -7.41
C LEU A 65 -1.49 -3.25 -8.44
N ARG A 66 -0.45 -3.98 -7.99
CA ARG A 66 0.52 -4.60 -8.89
C ARG A 66 -0.15 -5.55 -9.87
N ARG A 67 -1.06 -6.37 -9.37
CA ARG A 67 -1.80 -7.33 -10.19
C ARG A 67 -2.65 -6.63 -11.25
N TYR A 68 -3.38 -5.60 -10.86
CA TYR A 68 -4.19 -4.81 -11.78
C TYR A 68 -3.33 -4.16 -12.88
N MET A 69 -2.23 -3.53 -12.48
CA MET A 69 -1.31 -2.86 -13.40
C MET A 69 -0.77 -3.84 -14.44
N LYS A 70 -0.36 -5.03 -14.00
CA LYS A 70 0.18 -6.05 -14.89
C LYS A 70 -0.89 -6.60 -15.84
N GLU A 71 -2.05 -6.97 -15.32
CA GLU A 71 -3.09 -7.65 -16.10
C GLU A 71 -3.87 -6.72 -17.02
N LYS A 72 -4.09 -5.47 -16.60
CA LYS A 72 -4.96 -4.54 -17.32
C LYS A 72 -4.24 -3.45 -18.07
N LYS A 73 -3.02 -3.11 -17.66
CA LYS A 73 -2.28 -1.98 -18.22
C LYS A 73 -0.92 -2.35 -18.79
N GLY A 74 -0.42 -3.56 -18.55
CA GLY A 74 0.92 -3.96 -18.96
C GLY A 74 2.01 -3.14 -18.28
N LEU A 75 1.77 -2.73 -17.04
CA LEU A 75 2.68 -1.89 -16.27
C LEU A 75 3.23 -2.64 -15.07
N ARG A 76 4.38 -2.19 -14.59
CA ARG A 76 5.01 -2.71 -13.38
C ARG A 76 5.19 -1.61 -12.35
N LEU A 77 4.99 -1.98 -11.08
CA LEU A 77 5.26 -1.11 -9.94
C LEU A 77 6.65 -1.45 -9.40
N VAL A 78 7.53 -0.46 -9.36
CA VAL A 78 8.91 -0.63 -8.86
C VAL A 78 9.09 0.28 -7.66
N GLU A 79 9.58 -0.28 -6.55
CA GLU A 79 9.92 0.49 -5.37
C GLU A 79 11.30 1.14 -5.56
N ALA A 80 11.42 2.43 -5.25
CA ALA A 80 12.65 3.19 -5.42
C ALA A 80 12.74 4.27 -4.37
N LYS A 81 13.93 4.91 -4.25
CA LYS A 81 14.11 6.08 -3.42
C LYS A 81 14.24 7.31 -4.31
N ASP A 82 13.57 8.39 -3.93
CA ASP A 82 13.71 9.67 -4.62
C ASP A 82 15.06 10.33 -4.28
N PRO A 83 15.41 11.44 -4.93
CA PRO A 83 16.69 12.13 -4.64
C PRO A 83 16.86 12.59 -3.19
N LEU A 84 15.76 12.75 -2.46
CA LEU A 84 15.78 13.12 -1.04
C LEU A 84 15.89 11.92 -0.10
N GLY A 85 15.94 10.69 -0.65
CA GLY A 85 16.03 9.46 0.13
C GLY A 85 14.70 8.93 0.62
N ASN A 86 13.57 9.51 0.24
CA ASN A 86 12.25 9.03 0.59
C ASN A 86 11.88 7.84 -0.28
N ARG A 87 11.23 6.84 0.33
CA ARG A 87 10.76 5.70 -0.42
C ARG A 87 9.55 6.09 -1.27
N ARG A 88 9.63 5.76 -2.54
CA ARG A 88 8.61 6.08 -3.53
C ARG A 88 8.44 4.91 -4.50
N TYR A 89 7.53 5.08 -5.43
CA TYR A 89 7.23 4.08 -6.45
C TYR A 89 7.37 4.68 -7.83
N MET A 90 7.76 3.84 -8.77
CA MET A 90 7.84 4.19 -10.19
C MET A 90 6.91 3.28 -10.97
N ILE A 91 6.28 3.83 -11.99
CA ILE A 91 5.45 3.08 -12.92
C ILE A 91 6.29 2.80 -14.15
N VAL A 92 6.48 1.53 -14.48
CA VAL A 92 7.36 1.10 -15.56
C VAL A 92 6.54 0.26 -16.54
N ASN A 93 6.71 0.54 -17.83
CA ASN A 93 6.10 -0.26 -18.89
C ASN A 93 6.89 -1.57 -19.04
N ASP A 94 6.21 -2.70 -19.13
CA ASP A 94 6.84 -4.02 -19.30
C ASP A 94 7.66 -4.12 -20.59
N GLU A 95 7.26 -3.39 -21.65
CA GLU A 95 7.97 -3.40 -22.93
C GLU A 95 9.08 -2.37 -23.02
N ASP A 96 9.01 -1.30 -22.21
CA ASP A 96 9.91 -0.15 -22.33
C ASP A 96 10.23 0.46 -20.97
N TRP A 97 10.75 -0.36 -20.09
CA TRP A 97 10.97 -0.03 -18.69
C TRP A 97 11.95 1.13 -18.46
N LYS A 98 12.70 1.55 -19.47
CA LYS A 98 13.68 2.64 -19.36
C LYS A 98 13.07 4.04 -19.43
N GLU A 99 11.89 4.19 -20.00
CA GLU A 99 11.32 5.52 -20.30
C GLU A 99 10.62 6.18 -19.12
N ASN A 100 10.25 5.44 -18.08
CA ASN A 100 9.42 5.96 -17.01
C ASN A 100 10.15 6.21 -15.69
N PHE A 101 11.49 6.20 -15.70
CA PHE A 101 12.31 6.36 -14.51
C PHE A 101 12.43 7.80 -13.98
N GLU A 102 11.76 8.75 -14.59
CA GLU A 102 11.90 10.16 -14.23
C GLU A 102 10.92 10.64 -13.18
N ARG A 103 9.92 9.83 -12.83
CA ARG A 103 8.84 10.27 -11.96
C ARG A 103 8.64 9.33 -10.78
N TYR A 104 8.59 9.93 -9.59
CA TYR A 104 8.40 9.22 -8.32
C TYR A 104 7.00 9.49 -7.79
N TYR A 105 6.34 8.43 -7.32
CA TYR A 105 4.97 8.48 -6.82
C TYR A 105 4.87 7.90 -5.43
N THR A 106 3.95 8.42 -4.62
CA THR A 106 3.47 7.67 -3.46
C THR A 106 2.55 6.55 -3.94
N LEU A 107 2.30 5.55 -3.09
CA LEU A 107 1.40 4.45 -3.47
C LEU A 107 -0.01 4.98 -3.78
N THR A 108 -0.49 5.95 -3.01
CA THR A 108 -1.77 6.62 -3.26
C THR A 108 -1.81 7.26 -4.63
N GLU A 109 -0.75 7.98 -5.02
CA GLU A 109 -0.66 8.60 -6.34
C GLU A 109 -0.67 7.57 -7.47
N VAL A 110 0.00 6.43 -7.28
CA VAL A 110 -0.03 5.33 -8.25
C VAL A 110 -1.45 4.82 -8.42
N ALA A 111 -2.17 4.61 -7.32
CA ALA A 111 -3.55 4.15 -7.36
C ALA A 111 -4.45 5.15 -8.10
N GLU A 112 -4.27 6.45 -7.84
CA GLU A 112 -5.00 7.50 -8.55
C GLU A 112 -4.71 7.49 -10.06
N CYS A 113 -3.44 7.30 -10.44
CA CYS A 113 -3.05 7.18 -11.85
C CYS A 113 -3.71 5.98 -12.54
N MET A 114 -3.98 4.92 -11.79
CA MET A 114 -4.66 3.74 -12.32
C MET A 114 -6.19 3.89 -12.34
N GLY A 115 -6.72 5.02 -11.88
CA GLY A 115 -8.14 5.31 -11.91
C GLY A 115 -8.91 4.79 -10.69
N PHE A 116 -8.23 4.42 -9.62
CA PHE A 116 -8.88 4.02 -8.38
C PHE A 116 -9.40 5.25 -7.65
N ASP A 117 -10.63 5.14 -7.18
CA ASP A 117 -11.32 6.20 -6.45
C ASP A 117 -11.53 5.74 -5.00
N PHE A 118 -11.08 6.56 -4.03
CA PHE A 118 -11.14 6.18 -2.61
C PHE A 118 -11.20 7.41 -1.68
#